data_0fe21683fbac3de980233347e8e8bf3f
#
_entry.id   0fe21683fbac3de980233347e8e8bf3f
#
_cell.length_a   1.000
_cell.length_b   1.000
_cell.length_c   1.000
_cell.angle_alpha   90.00
_cell.angle_beta   90.00
_cell.angle_gamma   90.00
#
_symmetry.space_group_name_H-M   'P 1'
#
loop_
_entity.id
_entity.type
_entity.pdbx_description
1 polymer ?
#
loop_
_entity_poly.entity_id
_entity_poly.type
_entity_poly.pdbx_seq_one_letter_code
_entity_poly.pdbx_strand_id
1 'polypeptide(L)'
;GTREFLKRNDEFTVNIGLVDAGVPRVGILYAPALDLMYAGATGEGATLIEGHDGVRGVERPITCRAVPDEGMDVLVSRSHAVNDRLETYLANMNVRNRMPQGSALKFGRLAAGEADIYPRFGPTCEWDTGAGHAIVLAAGGSLETFDGTPLPYRKPKYLNPGFVAFGRR
;
A
#
# COMPACT_ATOMS: atom_id res chain seq x y z
N GLY A 1 11.19 -5.04 -3.28
CA GLY A 1 11.89 -3.82 -3.64
C GLY A 1 13.29 -3.98 -4.18
N THR A 2 13.61 -5.01 -5.03
CA THR A 2 14.97 -5.20 -5.57
C THR A 2 15.49 -3.97 -6.33
N ARG A 3 14.63 -3.30 -7.09
CA ARG A 3 15.01 -2.08 -7.83
C ARG A 3 15.37 -0.93 -6.88
N GLU A 4 14.61 -0.76 -5.83
CA GLU A 4 14.83 0.25 -4.79
C GLU A 4 16.12 -0.04 -4.02
N PHE A 5 16.36 -1.30 -3.67
CA PHE A 5 17.60 -1.74 -3.03
C PHE A 5 18.84 -1.46 -3.89
N LEU A 6 18.79 -1.83 -5.19
CA LEU A 6 19.91 -1.57 -6.11
C LEU A 6 20.14 -0.07 -6.37
N LYS A 7 19.09 0.75 -6.36
CA LYS A 7 19.17 2.21 -6.51
C LYS A 7 19.57 2.94 -5.23
N ARG A 8 19.63 2.24 -4.10
CA ARG A 8 19.94 2.81 -2.77
C ARG A 8 19.06 4.01 -2.43
N ASN A 9 17.74 3.91 -2.72
CA ASN A 9 16.77 4.96 -2.42
C ASN A 9 15.99 4.70 -1.12
N ASP A 10 16.43 3.72 -0.32
CA ASP A 10 15.93 3.37 1.01
C ASP A 10 14.45 2.93 1.07
N GLU A 11 13.79 2.77 -0.07
CA GLU A 11 12.35 2.44 -0.16
C GLU A 11 12.06 0.94 -0.31
N PHE A 12 13.05 0.07 -0.16
CA PHE A 12 12.81 -1.38 -0.22
C PHE A 12 12.15 -1.88 1.05
N THR A 13 11.35 -2.95 0.91
CA THR A 13 10.56 -3.51 2.01
C THR A 13 10.69 -5.01 2.10
N VAL A 14 10.59 -5.53 3.33
CA VAL A 14 10.30 -6.92 3.63
C VAL A 14 8.80 -7.06 3.87
N ASN A 15 8.15 -7.99 3.18
CA ASN A 15 6.71 -8.17 3.24
C ASN A 15 6.38 -9.58 3.74
N ILE A 16 5.60 -9.70 4.79
CA ILE A 16 5.10 -10.98 5.32
C ILE A 16 3.58 -10.87 5.40
N GLY A 17 2.87 -11.74 4.68
CA GLY A 17 1.41 -11.71 4.63
C GLY A 17 0.81 -13.10 4.82
N LEU A 18 -0.22 -13.20 5.65
CA LEU A 18 -1.08 -14.37 5.75
C LEU A 18 -2.35 -14.13 4.93
N VAL A 19 -2.56 -14.98 3.94
CA VAL A 19 -3.80 -15.01 3.14
C VAL A 19 -4.51 -16.32 3.43
N ASP A 20 -5.68 -16.24 4.04
CA ASP A 20 -6.53 -17.39 4.36
C ASP A 20 -7.76 -17.42 3.46
N ALA A 21 -8.01 -18.56 2.82
CA ALA A 21 -9.13 -18.76 1.89
C ALA A 21 -9.29 -17.64 0.85
N GLY A 22 -8.18 -17.04 0.38
CA GLY A 22 -8.18 -15.95 -0.59
C GLY A 22 -8.38 -14.56 0.03
N VAL A 23 -8.45 -14.46 1.35
CA VAL A 23 -8.63 -13.19 2.08
C VAL A 23 -7.35 -12.85 2.83
N PRO A 24 -6.74 -11.66 2.62
CA PRO A 24 -5.63 -11.19 3.43
C PRO A 24 -6.05 -10.97 4.88
N ARG A 25 -5.38 -11.66 5.82
CA ARG A 25 -5.72 -11.63 7.25
C ARG A 25 -4.72 -10.86 8.09
N VAL A 26 -3.43 -11.11 7.88
CA VAL A 26 -2.35 -10.46 8.63
C VAL A 26 -1.30 -9.95 7.65
N GLY A 27 -0.76 -8.79 7.92
CA GLY A 27 0.32 -8.20 7.15
C GLY A 27 1.37 -7.54 8.03
N ILE A 28 2.63 -7.75 7.67
CA ILE A 28 3.78 -7.02 8.20
C ILE A 28 4.56 -6.48 7.00
N LEU A 29 4.86 -5.21 7.01
CA LEU A 29 5.65 -4.51 6.03
C LEU A 29 6.74 -3.74 6.77
N TYR A 30 7.98 -4.14 6.59
CA TYR A 30 9.13 -3.51 7.22
C TYR A 30 10.01 -2.83 6.15
N ALA A 31 10.31 -1.56 6.34
CA ALA A 31 11.24 -0.76 5.53
C ALA A 31 12.55 -0.56 6.33
N PRO A 32 13.54 -1.46 6.20
CA PRO A 32 14.70 -1.48 7.09
C PRO A 32 15.54 -0.21 7.05
N ALA A 33 15.69 0.40 5.88
CA ALA A 33 16.50 1.60 5.73
C ALA A 33 15.83 2.87 6.28
N LEU A 34 14.52 2.83 6.50
CA LEU A 34 13.74 3.93 7.08
C LEU A 34 13.38 3.67 8.54
N ASP A 35 13.70 2.47 9.03
CA ASP A 35 13.34 1.98 10.35
C ASP A 35 11.84 2.12 10.66
N LEU A 36 11.02 1.76 9.67
CA LEU A 36 9.56 1.82 9.74
C LEU A 36 8.97 0.42 9.57
N MET A 37 8.10 0.01 10.49
CA MET A 37 7.32 -1.22 10.36
C MET A 37 5.83 -0.93 10.48
N TYR A 38 5.08 -1.38 9.48
CA TYR A 38 3.62 -1.37 9.48
C TYR A 38 3.13 -2.78 9.72
N ALA A 39 2.22 -2.96 10.64
CA ALA A 39 1.58 -4.23 10.94
C ALA A 39 0.07 -4.06 11.01
N GLY A 40 -0.68 -5.10 10.63
CA GLY A 40 -2.13 -5.07 10.72
C GLY A 40 -2.74 -6.45 10.63
N ALA A 41 -3.85 -6.64 11.32
CA ALA A 41 -4.68 -7.83 11.21
C ALA A 41 -6.13 -7.39 10.97
N THR A 42 -6.78 -8.00 9.99
CA THR A 42 -8.14 -7.65 9.59
C THR A 42 -9.11 -7.87 10.76
N GLY A 43 -9.78 -6.79 11.20
CA GLY A 43 -10.66 -6.79 12.37
C GLY A 43 -10.01 -6.37 13.68
N GLU A 44 -8.66 -6.34 13.76
CA GLU A 44 -7.91 -6.00 14.98
C GLU A 44 -7.25 -4.62 14.92
N GLY A 45 -7.21 -4.01 13.73
CA GLY A 45 -6.57 -2.72 13.51
C GLY A 45 -5.15 -2.81 12.93
N ALA A 46 -4.55 -1.64 12.72
CA ALA A 46 -3.21 -1.50 12.17
C ALA A 46 -2.34 -0.59 13.03
N THR A 47 -1.03 -0.81 12.98
CA THR A 47 -0.03 -0.13 13.81
C THR A 47 1.18 0.26 12.96
N LEU A 48 1.76 1.42 13.23
CA LEU A 48 3.08 1.82 12.79
C LEU A 48 4.04 1.77 13.97
N ILE A 49 5.21 1.19 13.75
CA ILE A 49 6.32 1.14 14.70
C ILE A 49 7.48 1.88 14.06
N GLU A 50 8.00 2.90 14.76
CA GLU A 50 9.08 3.78 14.31
C GLU A 50 10.26 3.67 15.26
N GLY A 51 11.50 3.68 14.74
CA GLY A 51 12.72 3.60 15.54
C GLY A 51 12.95 2.20 16.13
N HIS A 52 13.63 1.34 15.40
CA HIS A 52 13.71 -0.09 15.68
C HIS A 52 15.17 -0.61 15.73
N ASP A 53 16.11 0.17 16.16
CA ASP A 53 17.54 -0.17 16.26
C ASP A 53 17.86 -1.30 17.29
N GLY A 54 17.08 -2.40 17.20
CA GLY A 54 17.21 -3.57 18.07
C GLY A 54 16.50 -3.43 19.44
N VAL A 55 15.89 -2.28 19.71
CA VAL A 55 15.04 -1.99 20.86
C VAL A 55 13.61 -1.77 20.34
N ARG A 56 12.61 -2.10 21.13
CA ARG A 56 11.20 -1.90 20.77
C ARG A 56 10.95 -0.43 20.42
N GLY A 57 10.65 -0.15 19.16
CA GLY A 57 10.36 1.20 18.68
C GLY A 57 9.07 1.80 19.26
N VAL A 58 8.81 3.07 18.95
CA VAL A 58 7.57 3.73 19.33
C VAL A 58 6.43 3.18 18.47
N GLU A 59 5.45 2.59 19.12
CA GLU A 59 4.29 1.97 18.51
C GLU A 59 3.07 2.91 18.61
N ARG A 60 2.40 3.13 17.48
CA ARG A 60 1.15 3.90 17.46
C ARG A 60 0.12 3.27 16.53
N PRO A 61 -1.17 3.27 16.91
CA PRO A 61 -2.23 2.86 16.01
C PRO A 61 -2.31 3.79 14.81
N ILE A 62 -2.65 3.22 13.64
CA ILE A 62 -2.84 3.95 12.40
C ILE A 62 -4.21 3.61 11.80
N THR A 63 -4.79 4.58 11.11
CA THR A 63 -6.02 4.43 10.35
C THR A 63 -5.93 5.19 9.04
N CYS A 64 -6.57 4.67 8.00
CA CYS A 64 -6.78 5.41 6.78
C CYS A 64 -7.60 6.69 7.07
N ARG A 65 -7.27 7.76 6.40
CA ARG A 65 -8.04 9.02 6.51
C ARG A 65 -9.13 9.10 5.44
N ALA A 66 -10.13 9.91 5.68
CA ALA A 66 -11.06 10.36 4.64
C ALA A 66 -10.35 11.32 3.68
N VAL A 67 -10.80 11.36 2.43
CA VAL A 67 -10.27 12.30 1.44
C VAL A 67 -10.54 13.73 1.89
N PRO A 68 -9.52 14.61 1.95
CA PRO A 68 -9.71 16.02 2.29
C PRO A 68 -10.53 16.78 1.24
N ASP A 69 -11.27 17.81 1.66
CA ASP A 69 -12.08 18.65 0.76
C ASP A 69 -11.22 19.34 -0.33
N GLU A 70 -9.96 19.65 0.00
CA GLU A 70 -8.99 20.28 -0.92
C GLU A 70 -8.52 19.35 -2.03
N GLY A 71 -8.86 18.07 -1.96
CA GLY A 71 -8.49 17.06 -2.94
C GLY A 71 -7.62 15.94 -2.38
N MET A 72 -7.45 14.90 -3.17
CA MET A 72 -6.76 13.67 -2.76
C MET A 72 -5.26 13.71 -3.03
N ASP A 73 -4.50 13.09 -2.15
CA ASP A 73 -3.10 12.76 -2.33
C ASP A 73 -2.98 11.36 -2.94
N VAL A 74 -2.36 11.29 -4.11
CA VAL A 74 -2.26 10.06 -4.90
C VAL A 74 -0.84 9.48 -4.78
N LEU A 75 -0.72 8.27 -4.27
CA LEU A 75 0.54 7.53 -4.30
C LEU A 75 0.77 6.97 -5.71
N VAL A 76 1.93 7.27 -6.28
CA VAL A 76 2.31 6.80 -7.60
C VAL A 76 3.60 5.98 -7.54
N SER A 77 3.76 5.04 -8.46
CA SER A 77 4.99 4.26 -8.57
C SER A 77 6.12 5.14 -9.12
N ARG A 78 7.24 5.21 -8.41
CA ARG A 78 8.40 6.00 -8.83
C ARG A 78 8.95 5.61 -10.22
N SER A 79 8.92 4.33 -10.57
CA SER A 79 9.43 3.81 -11.83
C SER A 79 8.43 3.86 -13.00
N HIS A 80 7.18 4.27 -12.76
CA HIS A 80 6.09 4.32 -13.74
C HIS A 80 5.25 5.58 -13.56
N ALA A 81 5.90 6.70 -13.22
CA ALA A 81 5.23 7.95 -12.86
C ALA A 81 4.44 8.58 -14.03
N VAL A 82 4.81 8.29 -15.28
CA VAL A 82 4.08 8.74 -16.47
C VAL A 82 3.48 7.52 -17.14
N ASN A 83 2.16 7.41 -17.12
CA ASN A 83 1.40 6.34 -17.75
C ASN A 83 0.05 6.91 -18.17
N ASP A 84 -0.24 6.88 -19.45
CA ASP A 84 -1.50 7.42 -20.03
C ASP A 84 -2.75 6.86 -19.34
N ARG A 85 -2.69 5.58 -18.91
CA ARG A 85 -3.79 4.95 -18.16
C ARG A 85 -4.01 5.60 -16.78
N LEU A 86 -2.93 5.98 -16.10
CA LEU A 86 -3.01 6.71 -14.84
C LEU A 86 -3.60 8.09 -15.03
N GLU A 87 -3.13 8.82 -16.06
CA GLU A 87 -3.65 10.15 -16.37
C GLU A 87 -5.15 10.09 -16.71
N THR A 88 -5.56 9.14 -17.56
CA THR A 88 -6.98 8.92 -17.88
C THR A 88 -7.81 8.60 -16.65
N TYR A 89 -7.27 7.76 -15.74
CA TYR A 89 -7.97 7.36 -14.51
C TYR A 89 -8.17 8.55 -13.57
N LEU A 90 -7.17 9.42 -13.45
CA LEU A 90 -7.21 10.58 -12.55
C LEU A 90 -7.87 11.81 -13.15
N ALA A 91 -8.20 11.83 -14.44
CA ALA A 91 -8.64 13.02 -15.18
C ALA A 91 -9.87 13.74 -14.57
N ASN A 92 -10.77 12.99 -13.96
CA ASN A 92 -12.00 13.51 -13.34
C ASN A 92 -11.95 13.53 -11.80
N MET A 93 -10.77 13.34 -11.21
CA MET A 93 -10.58 13.35 -9.77
C MET A 93 -9.96 14.68 -9.32
N ASN A 94 -10.39 15.19 -8.18
CA ASN A 94 -9.75 16.35 -7.55
C ASN A 94 -8.43 15.91 -6.91
N VAL A 95 -7.33 15.93 -7.67
CA VAL A 95 -5.98 15.53 -7.23
C VAL A 95 -5.23 16.74 -6.70
N ARG A 96 -4.90 16.73 -5.42
CA ARG A 96 -4.09 17.76 -4.76
C ARG A 96 -2.60 17.55 -4.98
N ASN A 97 -2.11 16.33 -4.70
CA ASN A 97 -0.70 15.99 -4.83
C ASN A 97 -0.50 14.61 -5.45
N ARG A 98 0.66 14.43 -6.10
CA ARG A 98 1.17 13.12 -6.51
C ARG A 98 2.43 12.81 -5.73
N MET A 99 2.43 11.68 -5.02
CA MET A 99 3.49 11.27 -4.10
C MET A 99 4.23 10.06 -4.67
N PRO A 100 5.38 10.23 -5.34
CA PRO A 100 6.18 9.12 -5.85
C PRO A 100 6.78 8.31 -4.69
N GLN A 101 6.50 7.01 -4.67
CA GLN A 101 7.01 6.09 -3.64
C GLN A 101 7.36 4.74 -4.25
N GLY A 102 8.47 4.13 -3.81
CA GLY A 102 8.89 2.79 -4.22
C GLY A 102 8.25 1.67 -3.40
N SER A 103 8.42 0.46 -3.86
CA SER A 103 8.06 -0.79 -3.17
C SER A 103 6.62 -0.84 -2.63
N ALA A 104 6.37 -1.75 -1.69
CA ALA A 104 5.10 -1.90 -0.97
C ALA A 104 4.87 -0.81 0.10
N LEU A 105 5.83 0.08 0.34
CA LEU A 105 5.74 1.18 1.31
C LEU A 105 4.50 2.06 1.09
N LYS A 106 4.01 2.16 -0.15
CA LYS A 106 2.75 2.84 -0.50
C LYS A 106 1.54 2.35 0.30
N PHE A 107 1.45 1.06 0.57
CA PHE A 107 0.36 0.51 1.38
C PHE A 107 0.44 0.96 2.84
N GLY A 108 1.66 0.99 3.41
CA GLY A 108 1.88 1.47 4.77
C GLY A 108 1.51 2.95 4.91
N ARG A 109 1.95 3.80 3.98
CA ARG A 109 1.61 5.23 3.96
C ARG A 109 0.11 5.49 3.80
N LEU A 110 -0.55 4.72 2.93
CA LEU A 110 -2.00 4.78 2.77
C LEU A 110 -2.72 4.40 4.08
N ALA A 111 -2.30 3.31 4.71
CA ALA A 111 -2.85 2.85 5.99
C ALA A 111 -2.60 3.83 7.14
N ALA A 112 -1.49 4.57 7.11
CA ALA A 112 -1.17 5.61 8.08
C ALA A 112 -1.92 6.94 7.85
N GLY A 113 -2.77 7.01 6.81
CA GLY A 113 -3.52 8.23 6.47
C GLY A 113 -2.65 9.34 5.86
N GLU A 114 -1.48 9.01 5.33
CA GLU A 114 -0.59 9.97 4.68
C GLU A 114 -0.97 10.25 3.22
N ALA A 115 -1.83 9.40 2.65
CA ALA A 115 -2.38 9.54 1.30
C ALA A 115 -3.79 8.94 1.24
N ASP A 116 -4.48 9.13 0.11
CA ASP A 116 -5.89 8.79 -0.04
C ASP A 116 -6.13 7.65 -1.03
N ILE A 117 -5.26 7.51 -2.04
CA ILE A 117 -5.42 6.52 -3.10
C ILE A 117 -4.08 6.04 -3.66
N TYR A 118 -4.01 4.76 -4.04
CA TYR A 118 -2.88 4.17 -4.74
C TYR A 118 -3.36 3.34 -5.93
N PRO A 119 -3.49 3.91 -7.15
CA PRO A 119 -3.76 3.16 -8.36
C PRO A 119 -2.50 2.47 -8.91
N ARG A 120 -2.63 1.22 -9.35
CA ARG A 120 -1.54 0.43 -9.91
C ARG A 120 -1.94 -0.24 -11.22
N PHE A 121 -1.36 0.19 -12.32
CA PHE A 121 -1.58 -0.37 -13.67
C PHE A 121 -0.48 -1.35 -14.11
N GLY A 122 0.73 -1.20 -13.57
CA GLY A 122 1.84 -2.06 -13.92
C GLY A 122 1.76 -3.43 -13.22
N PRO A 123 2.41 -4.46 -13.78
CA PRO A 123 2.34 -5.81 -13.25
C PRO A 123 2.90 -5.90 -11.82
N THR A 124 2.24 -6.71 -11.00
CA THR A 124 2.67 -7.12 -9.66
C THR A 124 2.25 -8.57 -9.42
N CYS A 125 2.78 -9.17 -8.36
CA CYS A 125 2.41 -10.50 -7.92
C CYS A 125 1.73 -10.44 -6.54
N GLU A 126 1.09 -11.54 -6.13
CA GLU A 126 0.39 -11.63 -4.85
C GLU A 126 1.29 -11.34 -3.65
N TRP A 127 2.57 -11.72 -3.72
CA TRP A 127 3.56 -11.41 -2.67
C TRP A 127 3.96 -9.94 -2.58
N ASP A 128 3.65 -9.14 -3.62
CA ASP A 128 3.84 -7.68 -3.59
C ASP A 128 2.68 -6.97 -2.89
N THR A 129 1.52 -7.63 -2.76
CA THR A 129 0.29 -7.01 -2.29
C THR A 129 -0.27 -7.60 -1.00
N GLY A 130 -0.07 -8.90 -0.74
CA GLY A 130 -0.76 -9.60 0.34
C GLY A 130 -0.60 -8.97 1.72
N ALA A 131 0.63 -8.63 2.10
CA ALA A 131 0.92 -7.95 3.36
C ALA A 131 0.30 -6.55 3.42
N GLY A 132 0.56 -5.74 2.38
CA GLY A 132 0.03 -4.37 2.30
C GLY A 132 -1.49 -4.32 2.26
N HIS A 133 -2.13 -5.27 1.57
CA HIS A 133 -3.59 -5.38 1.52
C HIS A 133 -4.19 -5.65 2.91
N ALA A 134 -3.62 -6.60 3.67
CA ALA A 134 -4.09 -6.87 5.03
C ALA A 134 -3.96 -5.64 5.94
N ILE A 135 -2.85 -4.89 5.82
CA ILE A 135 -2.61 -3.66 6.59
C ILE A 135 -3.64 -2.58 6.22
N VAL A 136 -3.90 -2.37 4.92
CA VAL A 136 -4.89 -1.38 4.45
C VAL A 136 -6.29 -1.74 4.93
N LEU A 137 -6.71 -3.01 4.85
CA LEU A 137 -7.99 -3.46 5.38
C LEU A 137 -8.08 -3.25 6.89
N ALA A 138 -7.03 -3.58 7.64
CA ALA A 138 -6.96 -3.39 9.08
C ALA A 138 -7.05 -1.91 9.49
N ALA A 139 -6.56 -1.00 8.64
CA ALA A 139 -6.63 0.44 8.83
C ALA A 139 -7.96 1.07 8.35
N GLY A 140 -8.92 0.27 7.86
CA GLY A 140 -10.23 0.72 7.40
C GLY A 140 -10.29 1.20 5.95
N GLY A 141 -9.28 0.88 5.15
CA GLY A 141 -9.26 1.10 3.70
C GLY A 141 -9.75 -0.11 2.89
N SER A 142 -9.61 -0.07 1.57
CA SER A 142 -9.93 -1.16 0.67
C SER A 142 -8.90 -1.34 -0.45
N LEU A 143 -8.94 -2.50 -1.12
CA LEU A 143 -8.10 -2.79 -2.27
C LEU A 143 -8.92 -3.57 -3.31
N GLU A 144 -9.12 -2.97 -4.46
CA GLU A 144 -10.04 -3.41 -5.49
C GLU A 144 -9.36 -3.43 -6.86
N THR A 145 -9.88 -4.23 -7.76
CA THR A 145 -9.57 -4.14 -9.17
C THR A 145 -10.27 -2.92 -9.78
N PHE A 146 -9.92 -2.51 -11.00
CA PHE A 146 -10.52 -1.34 -11.64
C PHE A 146 -12.01 -1.51 -12.01
N ASP A 147 -12.54 -2.72 -11.93
CA ASP A 147 -13.99 -3.00 -12.07
C ASP A 147 -14.75 -2.95 -10.73
N GLY A 148 -14.07 -2.60 -9.63
CA GLY A 148 -14.66 -2.44 -8.29
C GLY A 148 -14.80 -3.75 -7.50
N THR A 149 -14.26 -4.87 -7.99
CA THR A 149 -14.26 -6.12 -7.23
C THR A 149 -13.03 -6.20 -6.29
N PRO A 150 -13.14 -6.84 -5.13
CA PRO A 150 -11.99 -7.04 -4.25
C PRO A 150 -10.84 -7.75 -4.98
N LEU A 151 -9.59 -7.31 -4.75
CA LEU A 151 -8.43 -7.93 -5.38
C LEU A 151 -8.33 -9.41 -4.98
N PRO A 152 -8.44 -10.35 -5.94
CA PRO A 152 -8.44 -11.78 -5.64
C PRO A 152 -7.03 -12.29 -5.33
N TYR A 153 -6.96 -13.39 -4.54
CA TYR A 153 -5.75 -14.16 -4.24
C TYR A 153 -5.89 -15.62 -4.66
N ARG A 154 -4.79 -16.36 -4.69
CA ARG A 154 -4.70 -17.75 -5.18
C ARG A 154 -4.93 -17.88 -6.69
N LYS A 155 -4.51 -16.85 -7.43
CA LYS A 155 -4.61 -16.83 -8.89
C LYS A 155 -3.57 -17.76 -9.55
N PRO A 156 -3.86 -18.31 -10.74
CA PRO A 156 -2.85 -18.95 -11.54
C PRO A 156 -1.66 -18.00 -11.78
N LYS A 157 -0.42 -18.51 -11.60
CA LYS A 157 0.84 -17.74 -11.74
C LYS A 157 0.99 -16.56 -10.77
N TYR A 158 0.10 -16.40 -9.80
CA TYR A 158 0.14 -15.34 -8.77
C TYR A 158 0.19 -13.90 -9.30
N LEU A 159 -0.14 -13.67 -10.55
CA LEU A 159 -0.13 -12.33 -11.17
C LEU A 159 -1.38 -11.55 -10.76
N ASN A 160 -1.18 -10.31 -10.36
CA ASN A 160 -2.27 -9.40 -10.09
C ASN A 160 -2.76 -8.71 -11.37
N PRO A 161 -4.09 -8.53 -11.53
CA PRO A 161 -4.61 -7.50 -12.42
C PRO A 161 -4.20 -6.12 -11.91
N GLY A 162 -4.46 -5.08 -12.69
CA GLY A 162 -4.39 -3.72 -12.18
C GLY A 162 -5.35 -3.54 -11.01
N PHE A 163 -4.98 -2.69 -10.05
CA PHE A 163 -5.79 -2.48 -8.84
C PHE A 163 -5.72 -1.03 -8.36
N VAL A 164 -6.62 -0.70 -7.46
CA VAL A 164 -6.61 0.56 -6.71
C VAL A 164 -6.74 0.24 -5.23
N ALA A 165 -5.83 0.76 -4.43
CA ALA A 165 -6.00 0.82 -2.98
C ALA A 165 -6.58 2.18 -2.60
N PHE A 166 -7.58 2.18 -1.74
CA PHE A 166 -8.21 3.39 -1.23
C PHE A 166 -8.01 3.50 0.27
N GLY A 167 -7.85 4.73 0.71
CA GLY A 167 -8.03 5.08 2.10
C GLY A 167 -9.49 4.93 2.52
N ARG A 168 -9.93 5.72 3.48
CA ARG A 168 -11.31 5.69 3.95
C ARG A 168 -12.21 6.42 2.95
N ARG A 169 -13.24 5.72 2.45
CA ARG A 169 -14.32 6.29 1.62
C ARG A 169 -15.48 6.79 2.45
#